data_24cfd03d16bbdceb3b6d2bf6a61dc5b9
#
_entry.id   24cfd03d16bbdceb3b6d2bf6a61dc5b9
#
_cell.length_a   1.000
_cell.length_b   1.000
_cell.length_c   1.000
_cell.angle_alpha   90.00
_cell.angle_beta   90.00
_cell.angle_gamma   90.00
#
_symmetry.space_group_name_H-M   'P 1'
#
loop_
_entity.id
_entity.type
_entity.pdbx_description
1 polymer ?
#
loop_
_entity_poly.entity_id
_entity_poly.type
_entity_poly.pdbx_seq_one_letter_code
_entity_poly.pdbx_strand_id
1 'polypeptide(L)'
;MSIPQTSITVSIGDTRLPSLKSLRLEQGIGCHHRFDLCVDLEAGGNRYVHNIGSSSEWLGQPITVHSSDQPIFLGVVTNVRLHREGSDFGFILISGYSATYRMETAPGCFSWLDQPIGDVVRSLCGQANVQLRLNPAYGKKL
;
A
#
# COMPACT_ATOMS: atom_id res chain seq x y z
N MET A 1 0.75 -2.36 -35.00
CA MET A 1 1.03 -1.55 -33.79
C MET A 1 0.99 -2.46 -32.59
N SER A 2 2.11 -2.68 -31.94
CA SER A 2 2.14 -3.41 -30.67
C SER A 2 1.65 -2.47 -29.58
N ILE A 3 0.55 -2.83 -28.91
CA ILE A 3 0.11 -2.14 -27.69
C ILE A 3 1.21 -2.38 -26.65
N PRO A 4 1.79 -1.34 -26.03
CA PRO A 4 2.79 -1.53 -24.98
C PRO A 4 2.13 -2.30 -23.83
N GLN A 5 2.65 -3.50 -23.57
CA GLN A 5 2.16 -4.34 -22.49
C GLN A 5 2.70 -3.76 -21.18
N THR A 6 1.86 -3.04 -20.46
CA THR A 6 2.20 -2.50 -19.14
C THR A 6 2.26 -3.65 -18.14
N SER A 7 3.43 -3.94 -17.62
CA SER A 7 3.60 -4.95 -16.57
C SER A 7 3.34 -4.34 -15.20
N ILE A 8 2.37 -4.91 -14.47
CA ILE A 8 2.14 -4.56 -13.07
C ILE A 8 2.89 -5.55 -12.18
N THR A 9 3.68 -5.03 -11.26
CA THR A 9 4.33 -5.84 -10.22
C THR A 9 3.95 -5.36 -8.84
N VAL A 10 3.69 -6.31 -7.95
CA VAL A 10 3.32 -6.03 -6.55
C VAL A 10 4.29 -6.76 -5.63
N SER A 11 4.77 -6.06 -4.62
CA SER A 11 5.59 -6.63 -3.54
C SER A 11 4.98 -6.29 -2.18
N ILE A 12 4.98 -7.25 -1.26
CA ILE A 12 4.59 -7.06 0.14
C ILE A 12 5.82 -7.38 1.00
N GLY A 13 6.31 -6.39 1.76
CA GLY A 13 7.63 -6.48 2.36
C GLY A 13 8.68 -6.77 1.29
N ASP A 14 9.49 -7.79 1.53
CA ASP A 14 10.52 -8.24 0.59
C ASP A 14 10.02 -9.29 -0.42
N THR A 15 8.75 -9.66 -0.35
CA THR A 15 8.17 -10.72 -1.20
C THR A 15 7.47 -10.14 -2.41
N ARG A 16 7.98 -10.43 -3.60
CA ARG A 16 7.29 -10.14 -4.85
C ARG A 16 6.21 -11.19 -5.10
N LEU A 17 4.98 -10.74 -5.37
CA LEU A 17 3.88 -11.64 -5.71
C LEU A 17 4.01 -12.11 -7.16
N PRO A 18 3.99 -13.43 -7.41
CA PRO A 18 4.28 -13.96 -8.75
C PRO A 18 3.11 -13.81 -9.72
N SER A 19 1.87 -13.79 -9.22
CA SER A 19 0.70 -13.58 -10.05
C SER A 19 -0.42 -12.87 -9.30
N LEU A 20 -1.17 -12.07 -10.02
CA LEU A 20 -2.30 -11.31 -9.51
C LEU A 20 -3.54 -11.71 -10.29
N LYS A 21 -4.63 -12.05 -9.60
CA LYS A 21 -5.94 -12.22 -10.21
C LYS A 21 -6.58 -10.87 -10.51
N SER A 22 -6.49 -9.95 -9.58
CA SER A 22 -6.95 -8.56 -9.77
C SER A 22 -6.25 -7.60 -8.81
N LEU A 23 -6.13 -6.36 -9.23
CA LEU A 23 -5.68 -5.24 -8.41
C LEU A 23 -6.60 -4.05 -8.67
N ARG A 24 -7.14 -3.47 -7.62
CA ARG A 24 -7.90 -2.23 -7.65
C ARG A 24 -7.20 -1.19 -6.79
N LEU A 25 -6.94 -0.03 -7.35
CA LEU A 25 -6.42 1.13 -6.66
C LEU A 25 -7.47 2.24 -6.70
N GLU A 26 -7.85 2.75 -5.55
CA GLU A 26 -8.73 3.91 -5.40
C GLU A 26 -7.91 5.07 -4.86
N GLN A 27 -7.86 6.15 -5.63
CA GLN A 27 -7.13 7.35 -5.26
C GLN A 27 -8.07 8.56 -5.30
N GLY A 28 -8.06 9.34 -4.23
CA GLY A 28 -8.89 10.52 -4.09
C GLY A 28 -8.18 11.63 -3.32
N ILE A 29 -8.62 12.87 -3.55
CA ILE A 29 -8.14 14.03 -2.79
C ILE A 29 -8.86 14.07 -1.44
N GLY A 30 -8.12 14.30 -0.36
CA GLY A 30 -8.68 14.44 0.98
C GLY A 30 -9.06 13.13 1.67
N CYS A 31 -8.62 11.99 1.13
CA CYS A 31 -8.79 10.68 1.76
C CYS A 31 -7.52 9.83 1.58
N HIS A 32 -7.39 8.79 2.40
CA HIS A 32 -6.34 7.80 2.17
C HIS A 32 -6.67 7.00 0.91
N HIS A 33 -5.67 6.83 0.06
CA HIS A 33 -5.79 5.94 -1.08
C HIS A 33 -5.93 4.51 -0.58
N ARG A 34 -6.73 3.71 -1.25
CA ARG A 34 -7.01 2.32 -0.90
C ARG A 34 -6.56 1.38 -2.01
N PHE A 35 -6.17 0.18 -1.63
CA PHE A 35 -5.98 -0.92 -2.55
C PHE A 35 -6.76 -2.15 -2.12
N ASP A 36 -7.24 -2.91 -3.11
CA ASP A 36 -7.78 -4.25 -2.97
C ASP A 36 -7.07 -5.16 -3.98
N LEU A 37 -6.47 -6.23 -3.48
CA LEU A 37 -5.66 -7.16 -4.23
C LEU A 37 -6.22 -8.56 -4.07
N CYS A 38 -6.38 -9.28 -5.18
CA CYS A 38 -6.73 -10.69 -5.19
C CYS A 38 -5.57 -11.50 -5.77
N VAL A 39 -5.09 -12.46 -4.99
CA VAL A 39 -4.01 -13.37 -5.38
C VAL A 39 -4.58 -14.78 -5.47
N ASP A 40 -4.30 -15.46 -6.58
CA ASP A 40 -4.70 -16.84 -6.77
C ASP A 40 -3.79 -17.77 -5.98
N LEU A 41 -4.38 -18.70 -5.23
CA LEU A 41 -3.63 -19.68 -4.44
C LEU A 41 -2.88 -20.69 -5.32
N GLU A 42 -3.33 -20.90 -6.55
CA GLU A 42 -2.72 -21.85 -7.48
C GLU A 42 -1.55 -21.29 -8.28
N ALA A 43 -1.51 -20.00 -8.51
CA ALA A 43 -0.58 -19.40 -9.45
C ALA A 43 0.90 -19.49 -9.07
N GLY A 44 1.23 -20.04 -7.91
CA GLY A 44 2.58 -20.21 -7.41
C GLY A 44 3.03 -21.65 -7.17
N GLY A 45 2.25 -22.65 -7.57
CA GLY A 45 2.53 -24.03 -7.20
C GLY A 45 2.44 -24.24 -5.68
N ASN A 46 2.92 -25.40 -5.20
CA ASN A 46 2.85 -25.81 -3.78
C ASN A 46 3.40 -24.80 -2.74
N ARG A 47 4.10 -23.76 -3.17
CA ARG A 47 4.65 -22.73 -2.27
C ARG A 47 3.58 -21.86 -1.63
N TYR A 48 2.45 -21.58 -2.32
CA TYR A 48 1.38 -20.76 -1.73
C TYR A 48 0.50 -21.52 -0.75
N VAL A 49 0.29 -22.81 -0.97
CA VAL A 49 -0.46 -23.64 -0.01
C VAL A 49 0.26 -23.68 1.34
N HIS A 50 1.59 -23.71 1.34
CA HIS A 50 2.38 -23.65 2.58
C HIS A 50 2.39 -22.26 3.24
N ASN A 51 2.13 -21.20 2.49
CA ASN A 51 2.19 -19.81 2.99
C ASN A 51 0.84 -19.28 3.51
N ILE A 52 -0.24 -20.04 3.47
CA ILE A 52 -1.53 -19.61 4.05
C ILE A 52 -1.38 -19.36 5.56
N GLY A 53 -0.58 -20.15 6.24
CA GLY A 53 -0.24 -19.94 7.67
C GLY A 53 0.55 -18.65 7.92
N SER A 54 1.34 -18.20 6.93
CA SER A 54 2.15 -16.99 7.01
C SER A 54 1.47 -15.75 6.42
N SER A 55 0.26 -15.87 5.87
CA SER A 55 -0.47 -14.70 5.34
C SER A 55 -0.78 -13.65 6.42
N SER A 56 -0.86 -14.05 7.68
CA SER A 56 -0.95 -13.14 8.82
C SER A 56 0.31 -12.28 9.00
N GLU A 57 1.47 -12.76 8.53
CA GLU A 57 2.74 -12.01 8.56
C GLU A 57 2.71 -10.80 7.61
N TRP A 58 1.80 -10.78 6.64
CA TRP A 58 1.62 -9.65 5.74
C TRP A 58 0.89 -8.47 6.38
N LEU A 59 0.16 -8.69 7.47
CA LEU A 59 -0.50 -7.60 8.19
C LEU A 59 0.55 -6.60 8.71
N GLY A 60 0.32 -5.32 8.43
CA GLY A 60 1.23 -4.24 8.79
C GLY A 60 2.45 -4.09 7.88
N GLN A 61 2.66 -5.02 6.94
CA GLN A 61 3.78 -4.93 6.00
C GLN A 61 3.56 -3.85 4.94
N PRO A 62 4.63 -3.21 4.48
CA PRO A 62 4.54 -2.28 3.36
C PRO A 62 4.17 -3.02 2.08
N ILE A 63 3.34 -2.39 1.26
CA ILE A 63 3.04 -2.83 -0.10
C ILE A 63 3.52 -1.80 -1.10
N THR A 64 4.15 -2.25 -2.18
CA THR A 64 4.58 -1.42 -3.30
C THR A 64 4.02 -1.97 -4.60
N VAL A 65 3.40 -1.09 -5.38
CA VAL A 65 2.90 -1.42 -6.72
C VAL A 65 3.69 -0.61 -7.74
N HIS A 66 4.26 -1.31 -8.73
CA HIS A 66 4.96 -0.70 -9.85
C HIS A 66 4.21 -0.97 -11.15
N SER A 67 4.25 0.01 -12.05
CA SER A 67 3.84 -0.11 -13.43
C SER A 67 5.07 0.13 -14.30
N SER A 68 5.56 -0.90 -14.98
CA SER A 68 6.78 -0.83 -15.80
C SER A 68 7.92 -0.08 -15.10
N ASP A 69 8.34 -0.56 -13.93
CA ASP A 69 9.39 -0.01 -13.07
C ASP A 69 9.11 1.35 -12.40
N GLN A 70 7.97 1.98 -12.67
CA GLN A 70 7.56 3.19 -11.98
C GLN A 70 6.67 2.85 -10.77
N PRO A 71 7.01 3.32 -9.55
CA PRO A 71 6.15 3.12 -8.39
C PRO A 71 4.87 3.97 -8.56
N ILE A 72 3.72 3.31 -8.58
CA ILE A 72 2.41 3.96 -8.71
C ILE A 72 1.61 3.96 -7.39
N PHE A 73 1.99 3.10 -6.45
CA PHE A 73 1.34 3.05 -5.14
C PHE A 73 2.30 2.54 -4.07
N LEU A 74 2.28 3.20 -2.92
CA LEU A 74 2.93 2.79 -1.69
C LEU A 74 1.90 2.76 -0.57
N GLY A 75 1.83 1.66 0.17
CA GLY A 75 0.84 1.50 1.21
C GLY A 75 1.25 0.53 2.31
N VAL A 76 0.27 0.19 3.12
CA VAL A 76 0.39 -0.78 4.21
C VAL A 76 -0.79 -1.75 4.14
N VAL A 77 -0.51 -3.03 4.35
CA VAL A 77 -1.52 -4.08 4.43
C VAL A 77 -2.24 -3.98 5.76
N THR A 78 -3.55 -3.78 5.73
CA THR A 78 -4.37 -3.70 6.95
C THR A 78 -5.32 -4.87 7.12
N ASN A 79 -5.54 -5.65 6.06
CA ASN A 79 -6.46 -6.79 6.11
C ASN A 79 -6.01 -7.89 5.13
N VAL A 80 -6.06 -9.12 5.59
CA VAL A 80 -5.81 -10.33 4.79
C VAL A 80 -6.92 -11.32 5.05
N ARG A 81 -7.58 -11.78 4.00
CA ARG A 81 -8.67 -12.77 4.06
C ARG A 81 -8.42 -13.89 3.10
N LEU A 82 -8.63 -15.11 3.58
CA LEU A 82 -8.69 -16.28 2.72
C LEU A 82 -10.14 -16.51 2.29
N HIS A 83 -10.36 -16.64 0.99
CA HIS A 83 -11.64 -17.04 0.43
C HIS A 83 -11.48 -18.41 -0.24
N ARG A 84 -12.35 -19.36 0.10
CA ARG A 84 -12.44 -20.69 -0.53
C ARG A 84 -13.81 -20.85 -1.13
N GLU A 85 -13.87 -21.16 -2.41
CA GLU A 85 -15.09 -21.59 -3.10
C GLU A 85 -15.03 -23.08 -3.35
N GLY A 86 -15.92 -23.85 -2.69
CA GLY A 86 -15.97 -25.31 -2.87
C GLY A 86 -14.77 -26.06 -2.29
N SER A 87 -14.47 -27.21 -2.87
CA SER A 87 -13.43 -28.13 -2.38
C SER A 87 -12.03 -27.84 -2.90
N ASP A 88 -11.87 -27.09 -3.98
CA ASP A 88 -10.62 -27.19 -4.71
C ASP A 88 -9.75 -25.93 -4.74
N PHE A 89 -10.27 -24.74 -4.85
CA PHE A 89 -9.38 -23.58 -5.07
C PHE A 89 -9.89 -22.34 -4.35
N GLY A 90 -8.95 -21.62 -3.74
CA GLY A 90 -9.22 -20.39 -3.05
C GLY A 90 -8.35 -19.24 -3.57
N PHE A 91 -8.65 -18.06 -3.11
CA PHE A 91 -7.86 -16.89 -3.33
C PHE A 91 -7.65 -16.11 -2.03
N ILE A 92 -6.57 -15.34 -1.97
CA ILE A 92 -6.28 -14.45 -0.86
C ILE A 92 -6.70 -13.05 -1.28
N LEU A 93 -7.54 -12.43 -0.47
CA LEU A 93 -7.90 -11.02 -0.56
C LEU A 93 -7.03 -10.22 0.40
N ILE A 94 -6.28 -9.28 -0.13
CA ILE A 94 -5.38 -8.40 0.63
C ILE A 94 -5.84 -6.98 0.38
N SER A 95 -6.07 -6.23 1.44
CA SER A 95 -6.45 -4.82 1.31
C SER A 95 -5.75 -3.94 2.33
N GLY A 96 -5.73 -2.66 2.04
CA GLY A 96 -5.14 -1.66 2.90
C GLY A 96 -5.16 -0.27 2.31
N TYR A 97 -4.34 0.58 2.86
CA TYR A 97 -4.34 2.00 2.56
C TYR A 97 -2.96 2.49 2.17
N SER A 98 -2.90 3.69 1.59
CA SER A 98 -1.63 4.38 1.33
C SER A 98 -0.84 4.61 2.62
N ALA A 99 0.46 4.85 2.49
CA ALA A 99 1.35 5.06 3.63
C ALA A 99 0.90 6.20 4.56
N THR A 100 0.12 7.16 4.05
CA THR A 100 -0.47 8.26 4.83
C THR A 100 -1.45 7.79 5.91
N TYR A 101 -1.98 6.57 5.82
CA TYR A 101 -2.81 5.98 6.87
C TYR A 101 -2.10 5.91 8.23
N ARG A 102 -0.76 5.82 8.22
CA ARG A 102 0.04 5.86 9.46
C ARG A 102 -0.11 7.17 10.24
N MET A 103 -0.51 8.24 9.57
CA MET A 103 -0.74 9.54 10.23
C MET A 103 -1.99 9.53 11.11
N GLU A 104 -2.99 8.69 10.81
CA GLU A 104 -4.18 8.54 11.66
C GLU A 104 -3.90 7.70 12.93
N THR A 105 -2.91 6.82 12.87
CA THR A 105 -2.59 5.92 13.98
C THR A 105 -1.64 6.55 15.00
N ALA A 106 -1.09 7.72 14.71
CA ALA A 106 -0.23 8.48 15.64
C ALA A 106 -1.09 9.47 16.46
N PRO A 107 -1.52 9.13 17.67
CA PRO A 107 -2.29 10.07 18.50
C PRO A 107 -1.38 11.21 18.94
N GLY A 108 -1.78 12.44 18.66
CA GLY A 108 -1.06 13.62 19.11
C GLY A 108 -1.89 14.89 18.94
N CYS A 109 -1.88 15.71 19.97
CA CYS A 109 -2.31 17.10 19.86
C CYS A 109 -1.07 17.95 19.62
N PHE A 110 -1.02 18.64 18.48
CA PHE A 110 0.07 19.52 18.12
C PHE A 110 -0.44 20.95 18.04
N SER A 111 0.32 21.88 18.57
CA SER A 111 0.08 23.31 18.34
C SER A 111 1.28 23.89 17.64
N TRP A 112 1.01 24.68 16.61
CA TRP A 112 2.02 25.33 15.79
C TRP A 112 1.80 26.83 15.89
N LEU A 113 2.81 27.57 16.28
CA LEU A 113 2.76 29.02 16.33
C LEU A 113 3.85 29.59 15.43
N ASP A 114 3.44 30.43 14.50
CA ASP A 114 4.34 31.18 13.58
C ASP A 114 5.34 30.32 12.79
N GLN A 115 4.92 29.07 12.45
CA GLN A 115 5.76 28.15 11.70
C GLN A 115 5.35 28.08 10.24
N PRO A 116 6.30 27.95 9.28
CA PRO A 116 5.98 27.68 7.89
C PRO A 116 5.21 26.37 7.74
N ILE A 117 4.16 26.35 6.90
CA ILE A 117 3.36 25.15 6.63
C ILE A 117 4.25 23.96 6.22
N GLY A 118 5.30 24.22 5.43
CA GLY A 118 6.24 23.18 5.01
C GLY A 118 6.95 22.48 6.17
N ASP A 119 7.26 23.19 7.24
CA ASP A 119 7.93 22.62 8.43
C ASP A 119 6.95 21.84 9.28
N VAL A 120 5.71 22.29 9.41
CA VAL A 120 4.63 21.59 10.05
C VAL A 120 4.38 20.24 9.37
N VAL A 121 4.24 20.25 8.04
CA VAL A 121 4.00 19.02 7.26
C VAL A 121 5.20 18.06 7.35
N ARG A 122 6.45 18.59 7.30
CA ARG A 122 7.65 17.74 7.50
C ARG A 122 7.67 17.06 8.86
N SER A 123 7.34 17.81 9.90
CA SER A 123 7.29 17.28 11.26
C SER A 123 6.26 16.17 11.40
N LEU A 124 5.03 16.38 10.90
CA LEU A 124 3.97 15.38 10.95
C LEU A 124 4.32 14.12 10.14
N CYS A 125 4.85 14.28 8.93
CA CYS A 125 5.28 13.16 8.11
C CYS A 125 6.45 12.39 8.75
N GLY A 126 7.40 13.10 9.37
CA GLY A 126 8.51 12.48 10.07
C GLY A 126 8.07 11.63 11.26
N GLN A 127 7.10 12.10 12.04
CA GLN A 127 6.54 11.34 13.17
C GLN A 127 5.81 10.07 12.71
N ALA A 128 5.10 10.13 11.58
CA ALA A 128 4.40 9.00 11.01
C ALA A 128 5.30 8.10 10.14
N ASN A 129 6.59 8.44 10.00
CA ASN A 129 7.52 7.76 9.09
C ASN A 129 7.00 7.69 7.65
N VAL A 130 6.44 8.79 7.16
CA VAL A 130 5.92 8.94 5.80
C VAL A 130 6.89 9.80 4.98
N GLN A 131 7.30 9.29 3.82
CA GLN A 131 8.13 10.06 2.89
C GLN A 131 7.35 11.24 2.32
N LEU A 132 7.95 12.43 2.37
CA LEU A 132 7.35 13.67 1.92
C LEU A 132 8.14 14.25 0.75
N ARG A 133 7.42 14.64 -0.32
CA ARG A 133 7.94 15.53 -1.36
C ARG A 133 7.17 16.83 -1.29
N LEU A 134 7.82 17.91 -0.87
CA LEU A 134 7.25 19.24 -0.85
C LEU A 134 7.71 20.02 -2.09
N ASN A 135 6.75 20.68 -2.74
CA ASN A 135 7.08 21.69 -3.71
C ASN A 135 7.55 22.97 -2.95
N PRO A 136 8.72 23.53 -3.23
CA PRO A 136 9.26 24.67 -2.50
C PRO A 136 8.40 25.95 -2.53
N ALA A 137 7.35 26.01 -3.36
CA ALA A 137 6.43 27.15 -3.42
C ALA A 137 5.53 27.33 -2.18
N TYR A 138 5.48 26.36 -1.25
CA TYR A 138 4.68 26.45 -0.01
C TYR A 138 5.49 27.06 1.15
N GLY A 139 5.86 28.30 1.04
CA GLY A 139 6.54 29.07 2.12
C GLY A 139 5.62 29.89 3.01
N LYS A 140 4.28 29.71 2.91
CA LYS A 140 3.32 30.49 3.69
C LYS A 140 3.36 30.08 5.16
N LYS A 141 3.47 31.06 6.06
CA LYS A 141 3.36 30.86 7.51
C LYS A 141 1.90 30.71 7.92
N LEU A 142 1.65 29.82 8.88
CA LEU A 142 0.38 29.71 9.62
C LEU A 142 0.28 30.82 10.65
#